data_90cc2a58c26ebba2a5402bdc533c121f
#
_entry.id   90cc2a58c26ebba2a5402bdc533c121f
#
_cell.length_a   1.000
_cell.length_b   1.000
_cell.length_c   1.000
_cell.angle_alpha   90.00
_cell.angle_beta   90.00
_cell.angle_gamma   90.00
#
_symmetry.space_group_name_H-M   'P 1'
#
loop_
_entity.id
_entity.type
_entity.pdbx_description
1 polymer ?
#
loop_
_entity_poly.entity_id
_entity_poly.type
_entity_poly.pdbx_seq_one_letter_code
_entity_poly.pdbx_strand_id
1 'polypeptide(L)'
;MTNIFFESMSMAFNSIISNKMRSLLTMLGIIIGVSAVIALMSLGYGVQADIENNIASLGSNQITVIPGALRKPGVHFPSGSIQSLTYKDYLAIKNLPNINHAAPLVNGSYIVVHGNKNWTTVVYGVTSEYFDISNLNVSEGRQWNEQEFTGRERVCVIGKTVANGLFGEESPIGQKIRIHGDPFTVVGILDAKGYSFVDQDDRILCPFSTVQERLMGITYVNRIALTTEKSNLLPQIEADVTNLLRTRHRLIPGEEDDFNIQNSQDLLDTMKSTMQTLTVFLGSIAAISLLVGGIGIMNIMLVSVTERTKEIGIRKAIGATHGMIITQFLIESITVSIAGGVLGILLGVFIAIIIPHFIGISTVISFLPIIGSFLFSIFIGLVFGLYPAEKAARLNPIDALHYE
;
A
#
# COMPACT_ATOMS: atom_id res chain seq x y z
N MET A 1 9.20 33.02 37.70
CA MET A 1 9.51 31.99 36.63
C MET A 1 8.89 32.29 35.29
N THR A 2 7.68 32.79 35.20
CA THR A 2 7.01 33.16 33.94
C THR A 2 7.73 34.20 33.10
N ASN A 3 8.31 35.26 33.69
CA ASN A 3 9.05 36.29 32.94
C ASN A 3 10.32 35.77 32.28
N ILE A 4 11.07 34.85 32.95
CA ILE A 4 12.31 34.29 32.39
C ILE A 4 12.03 33.44 31.16
N PHE A 5 10.92 32.69 31.16
CA PHE A 5 10.51 31.86 30.03
C PHE A 5 10.17 32.70 28.80
N PHE A 6 9.38 33.76 28.96
CA PHE A 6 9.01 34.65 27.86
C PHE A 6 10.21 35.44 27.30
N GLU A 7 11.11 35.92 28.18
CA GLU A 7 12.34 36.59 27.75
C GLU A 7 13.28 35.63 27.01
N SER A 8 13.45 34.39 27.49
CA SER A 8 14.27 33.38 26.81
C SER A 8 13.69 32.99 25.45
N MET A 9 12.36 32.90 25.33
CA MET A 9 11.70 32.60 24.05
C MET A 9 11.82 33.75 23.06
N SER A 10 11.70 35.02 23.52
CA SER A 10 11.93 36.20 22.70
C SER A 10 13.40 36.31 22.22
N MET A 11 14.35 36.00 23.10
CA MET A 11 15.78 35.96 22.75
C MET A 11 16.07 34.83 21.74
N ALA A 12 15.49 33.66 21.91
CA ALA A 12 15.61 32.56 20.96
C ALA A 12 15.07 32.94 19.59
N PHE A 13 13.92 33.58 19.52
CA PHE A 13 13.31 34.04 18.26
C PHE A 13 14.17 35.09 17.57
N ASN A 14 14.70 36.06 18.32
CA ASN A 14 15.60 37.09 17.80
C ASN A 14 16.94 36.48 17.32
N SER A 15 17.45 35.47 18.01
CA SER A 15 18.67 34.73 17.60
C SER A 15 18.48 34.02 16.26
N ILE A 16 17.31 33.43 16.03
CA ILE A 16 16.94 32.77 14.76
C ILE A 16 16.92 33.82 13.61
N ILE A 17 16.35 34.98 13.84
CA ILE A 17 16.21 36.04 12.81
C ILE A 17 17.54 36.70 12.49
N SER A 18 18.40 36.94 13.50
CA SER A 18 19.68 37.65 13.32
C SER A 18 20.73 36.80 12.56
N ASN A 19 20.69 35.46 12.68
CA ASN A 19 21.62 34.54 12.01
C ASN A 19 20.90 33.53 11.09
N LYS A 20 20.15 34.05 10.10
CA LYS A 20 19.25 33.26 9.22
C LYS A 20 19.89 32.03 8.60
N MET A 21 21.11 32.16 8.05
CA MET A 21 21.78 31.03 7.38
C MET A 21 22.16 29.89 8.36
N ARG A 22 22.63 30.28 9.57
CA ARG A 22 22.99 29.32 10.62
C ARG A 22 21.76 28.57 11.11
N SER A 23 20.70 29.35 11.42
CA SER A 23 19.43 28.77 11.89
C SER A 23 18.78 27.86 10.85
N LEU A 24 18.80 28.23 9.57
CA LEU A 24 18.28 27.42 8.48
C LEU A 24 19.06 26.11 8.31
N LEU A 25 20.41 26.17 8.34
CA LEU A 25 21.26 24.98 8.27
C LEU A 25 21.03 24.04 9.48
N THR A 26 20.81 24.61 10.67
CA THR A 26 20.51 23.83 11.88
C THR A 26 19.17 23.10 11.77
N MET A 27 18.14 23.85 11.34
CA MET A 27 16.80 23.30 11.18
C MET A 27 16.69 22.32 10.01
N LEU A 28 17.57 22.44 9.00
CA LEU A 28 17.47 21.66 7.76
C LEU A 28 17.42 20.13 8.03
N GLY A 29 18.26 19.63 8.92
CA GLY A 29 18.26 18.21 9.30
C GLY A 29 16.93 17.76 9.92
N ILE A 30 16.33 18.61 10.77
CA ILE A 30 15.04 18.33 11.39
C ILE A 30 13.92 18.45 10.33
N ILE A 31 13.95 19.49 9.49
CA ILE A 31 12.96 19.68 8.42
C ILE A 31 12.94 18.48 7.49
N ILE A 32 14.11 18.05 7.01
CA ILE A 32 14.23 16.87 6.13
C ILE A 32 13.74 15.62 6.85
N GLY A 33 14.20 15.39 8.09
CA GLY A 33 13.82 14.20 8.87
C GLY A 33 12.31 14.11 9.09
N VAL A 34 11.69 15.19 9.58
CA VAL A 34 10.24 15.24 9.85
C VAL A 34 9.43 15.15 8.56
N SER A 35 9.83 15.88 7.50
CA SER A 35 9.11 15.85 6.21
C SER A 35 9.19 14.47 5.55
N ALA A 36 10.35 13.80 5.61
CA ALA A 36 10.52 12.46 5.08
C ALA A 36 9.63 11.44 5.83
N VAL A 37 9.57 11.50 7.17
CA VAL A 37 8.67 10.63 7.95
C VAL A 37 7.23 10.81 7.49
N ILE A 38 6.75 12.04 7.43
CA ILE A 38 5.35 12.33 7.11
C ILE A 38 5.03 11.91 5.67
N ALA A 39 5.88 12.25 4.70
CA ALA A 39 5.66 11.90 3.30
C ALA A 39 5.66 10.39 3.07
N LEU A 40 6.65 9.67 3.61
CA LEU A 40 6.78 8.22 3.45
C LEU A 40 5.68 7.44 4.17
N MET A 41 5.31 7.87 5.39
CA MET A 41 4.21 7.22 6.13
C MET A 41 2.85 7.48 5.45
N SER A 42 2.62 8.71 4.93
CA SER A 42 1.40 9.02 4.19
C SER A 42 1.28 8.20 2.91
N LEU A 43 2.39 7.98 2.20
CA LEU A 43 2.44 7.09 1.03
C LEU A 43 2.17 5.64 1.43
N GLY A 44 2.79 5.14 2.50
CA GLY A 44 2.59 3.78 2.99
C GLY A 44 1.14 3.49 3.38
N TYR A 45 0.49 4.39 4.11
CA TYR A 45 -0.94 4.27 4.44
C TYR A 45 -1.85 4.41 3.20
N GLY A 46 -1.46 5.22 2.23
CA GLY A 46 -2.18 5.33 0.96
C GLY A 46 -2.17 4.01 0.19
N VAL A 47 -0.99 3.42 0.00
CA VAL A 47 -0.84 2.10 -0.65
C VAL A 47 -1.62 1.02 0.10
N GLN A 48 -1.58 1.02 1.44
CA GLN A 48 -2.35 0.07 2.25
C GLN A 48 -3.86 0.24 2.01
N ALA A 49 -4.37 1.47 2.02
CA ALA A 49 -5.78 1.75 1.76
C ALA A 49 -6.20 1.33 0.35
N ASP A 50 -5.38 1.57 -0.67
CA ASP A 50 -5.63 1.13 -2.05
C ASP A 50 -5.68 -0.40 -2.13
N ILE A 51 -4.79 -1.11 -1.45
CA ILE A 51 -4.78 -2.58 -1.39
C ILE A 51 -6.06 -3.09 -0.70
N GLU A 52 -6.41 -2.53 0.47
CA GLU A 52 -7.62 -2.92 1.21
C GLU A 52 -8.90 -2.70 0.36
N ASN A 53 -8.99 -1.56 -0.32
CA ASN A 53 -10.12 -1.26 -1.21
C ASN A 53 -10.17 -2.21 -2.42
N ASN A 54 -9.02 -2.54 -3.01
CA ASN A 54 -8.94 -3.46 -4.14
C ASN A 54 -9.37 -4.87 -3.75
N ILE A 55 -8.92 -5.38 -2.61
CA ILE A 55 -9.31 -6.71 -2.12
C ILE A 55 -10.78 -6.71 -1.66
N ALA A 56 -11.26 -5.64 -1.03
CA ALA A 56 -12.67 -5.49 -0.70
C ALA A 56 -13.56 -5.51 -1.96
N SER A 57 -13.09 -4.93 -3.07
CA SER A 57 -13.81 -4.96 -4.35
C SER A 57 -13.84 -6.34 -5.02
N LEU A 58 -12.88 -7.22 -4.69
CA LEU A 58 -12.83 -8.61 -5.16
C LEU A 58 -13.67 -9.56 -4.29
N GLY A 59 -14.09 -9.13 -3.09
CA GLY A 59 -14.78 -9.94 -2.09
C GLY A 59 -13.82 -10.47 -1.01
N SER A 60 -13.98 -9.96 0.21
CA SER A 60 -13.13 -10.34 1.36
C SER A 60 -13.28 -11.80 1.81
N ASN A 61 -14.34 -12.48 1.39
CA ASN A 61 -14.68 -13.85 1.79
C ASN A 61 -14.40 -14.86 0.65
N GLN A 62 -13.46 -14.55 -0.24
CA GLN A 62 -13.16 -15.36 -1.39
C GLN A 62 -11.99 -16.32 -1.12
N ILE A 63 -12.19 -17.56 -1.53
CA ILE A 63 -11.13 -18.57 -1.66
C ILE A 63 -10.97 -18.89 -3.15
N THR A 64 -9.74 -19.01 -3.60
CA THR A 64 -9.42 -19.45 -4.96
C THR A 64 -8.57 -20.70 -4.89
N VAL A 65 -9.05 -21.78 -5.48
CA VAL A 65 -8.30 -23.02 -5.67
C VAL A 65 -7.66 -22.98 -7.05
N ILE A 66 -6.34 -23.14 -7.08
CA ILE A 66 -5.56 -23.20 -8.32
C ILE A 66 -4.80 -24.52 -8.41
N PRO A 67 -4.47 -25.01 -9.61
CA PRO A 67 -3.63 -26.18 -9.75
C PRO A 67 -2.27 -25.97 -9.09
N GLY A 68 -1.69 -27.02 -8.54
CA GLY A 68 -0.40 -26.99 -7.89
C GLY A 68 0.77 -26.70 -8.83
N ALA A 69 1.97 -26.75 -8.28
CA ALA A 69 3.20 -26.60 -9.03
C ALA A 69 3.73 -27.99 -9.44
N LEU A 70 4.17 -28.13 -10.67
CA LEU A 70 4.93 -29.31 -11.08
C LEU A 70 6.28 -29.29 -10.36
N ARG A 71 6.55 -30.27 -9.50
CA ARG A 71 7.83 -30.39 -8.83
C ARG A 71 8.64 -31.51 -9.45
N LYS A 72 9.78 -31.18 -10.03
CA LYS A 72 10.83 -32.12 -10.41
C LYS A 72 12.06 -31.82 -9.54
N PRO A 73 12.84 -32.83 -9.12
CA PRO A 73 14.07 -32.59 -8.37
C PRO A 73 14.94 -31.54 -9.05
N GLY A 74 15.21 -30.42 -8.34
CA GLY A 74 16.04 -29.32 -8.83
C GLY A 74 15.35 -28.28 -9.73
N VAL A 75 14.05 -28.40 -10.03
CA VAL A 75 13.31 -27.44 -10.85
C VAL A 75 11.99 -27.08 -10.17
N HIS A 76 11.81 -25.80 -9.89
CA HIS A 76 10.55 -25.27 -9.36
C HIS A 76 9.73 -24.66 -10.51
N PHE A 77 8.56 -25.20 -10.75
CA PHE A 77 7.58 -24.62 -11.67
C PHE A 77 6.59 -23.73 -10.87
N PRO A 78 6.06 -22.67 -11.45
CA PRO A 78 5.04 -21.86 -10.79
C PRO A 78 3.75 -22.64 -10.55
N SER A 79 2.97 -22.25 -9.55
CA SER A 79 1.62 -22.79 -9.33
C SER A 79 0.77 -22.60 -10.59
N GLY A 80 -0.09 -23.58 -10.90
CA GLY A 80 -0.84 -23.61 -12.16
C GLY A 80 -0.17 -24.38 -13.29
N SER A 81 1.02 -24.95 -13.08
CA SER A 81 1.72 -25.73 -14.13
C SER A 81 1.20 -27.15 -14.30
N ILE A 82 0.41 -27.67 -13.36
CA ILE A 82 -0.25 -28.98 -13.42
C ILE A 82 -1.71 -28.76 -13.85
N GLN A 83 -2.26 -29.72 -14.57
CA GLN A 83 -3.67 -29.73 -14.98
C GLN A 83 -4.47 -30.68 -14.07
N SER A 84 -4.43 -30.44 -12.75
CA SER A 84 -5.02 -31.33 -11.75
C SER A 84 -6.51 -31.08 -11.52
N LEU A 85 -6.98 -29.84 -11.65
CA LEU A 85 -8.35 -29.46 -11.36
C LEU A 85 -9.28 -29.74 -12.54
N THR A 86 -10.45 -30.32 -12.25
CA THR A 86 -11.47 -30.66 -13.24
C THR A 86 -12.83 -30.00 -12.92
N TYR A 87 -13.73 -29.94 -13.90
CA TYR A 87 -15.10 -29.50 -13.69
C TYR A 87 -15.84 -30.35 -12.62
N LYS A 88 -15.49 -31.65 -12.50
CA LYS A 88 -16.06 -32.55 -11.47
C LYS A 88 -15.61 -32.12 -10.06
N ASP A 89 -14.42 -31.58 -9.91
CA ASP A 89 -13.92 -31.08 -8.62
C ASP A 89 -14.67 -29.82 -8.22
N TYR A 90 -14.91 -28.91 -9.17
CA TYR A 90 -15.81 -27.77 -8.94
C TYR A 90 -17.20 -28.21 -8.43
N LEU A 91 -17.83 -29.19 -9.11
CA LEU A 91 -19.15 -29.68 -8.69
C LEU A 91 -19.14 -30.28 -7.26
N ALA A 92 -18.07 -30.95 -6.90
CA ALA A 92 -17.91 -31.51 -5.57
C ALA A 92 -17.70 -30.41 -4.51
N ILE A 93 -16.89 -29.40 -4.81
CA ILE A 93 -16.64 -28.24 -3.94
C ILE A 93 -17.95 -27.46 -3.75
N LYS A 94 -18.67 -27.16 -4.83
CA LYS A 94 -19.96 -26.42 -4.77
C LYS A 94 -20.97 -27.03 -3.80
N ASN A 95 -20.94 -28.34 -3.59
CA ASN A 95 -21.86 -29.06 -2.70
C ASN A 95 -21.39 -29.12 -1.24
N LEU A 96 -20.25 -28.51 -0.88
CA LEU A 96 -19.81 -28.43 0.51
C LEU A 96 -20.70 -27.46 1.31
N PRO A 97 -20.89 -27.72 2.60
CA PRO A 97 -21.64 -26.80 3.47
C PRO A 97 -20.92 -25.44 3.60
N ASN A 98 -21.69 -24.37 3.84
CA ASN A 98 -21.22 -23.00 4.05
C ASN A 98 -20.55 -22.34 2.82
N ILE A 99 -20.63 -22.93 1.63
CA ILE A 99 -20.27 -22.26 0.38
C ILE A 99 -21.50 -21.53 -0.13
N ASN A 100 -21.34 -20.23 -0.36
CA ASN A 100 -22.42 -19.39 -0.88
C ASN A 100 -22.46 -19.45 -2.41
N HIS A 101 -21.34 -19.16 -3.04
CA HIS A 101 -21.18 -19.26 -4.50
C HIS A 101 -19.88 -19.98 -4.83
N ALA A 102 -19.87 -20.73 -5.93
CA ALA A 102 -18.69 -21.34 -6.49
C ALA A 102 -18.70 -21.23 -8.01
N ALA A 103 -17.58 -20.95 -8.63
CA ALA A 103 -17.46 -20.83 -10.08
C ALA A 103 -16.14 -21.45 -10.57
N PRO A 104 -16.19 -22.31 -11.60
CA PRO A 104 -15.00 -22.76 -12.32
C PRO A 104 -14.56 -21.65 -13.28
N LEU A 105 -13.26 -21.49 -13.45
CA LEU A 105 -12.67 -20.55 -14.38
C LEU A 105 -11.72 -21.27 -15.35
N VAL A 106 -11.82 -20.89 -16.62
CA VAL A 106 -10.77 -21.09 -17.61
C VAL A 106 -10.44 -19.75 -18.25
N ASN A 107 -9.20 -19.47 -18.56
CA ASN A 107 -8.81 -18.22 -19.17
C ASN A 107 -7.63 -18.37 -20.14
N GLY A 108 -7.59 -17.54 -21.13
CA GLY A 108 -6.48 -17.43 -22.09
C GLY A 108 -6.40 -16.01 -22.66
N SER A 109 -5.20 -15.63 -23.07
CA SER A 109 -4.98 -14.34 -23.76
C SER A 109 -5.19 -14.53 -25.26
N TYR A 110 -6.04 -13.71 -25.86
CA TYR A 110 -6.41 -13.81 -27.27
C TYR A 110 -6.39 -12.43 -27.95
N ILE A 111 -6.10 -12.45 -29.24
CA ILE A 111 -6.35 -11.30 -30.10
C ILE A 111 -7.82 -11.32 -30.49
N VAL A 112 -8.52 -10.25 -30.17
CA VAL A 112 -9.93 -10.02 -30.48
C VAL A 112 -10.02 -9.00 -31.59
N VAL A 113 -10.85 -9.26 -32.60
CA VAL A 113 -10.96 -8.42 -33.79
C VAL A 113 -12.40 -7.96 -33.99
N HIS A 114 -12.58 -6.69 -34.25
CA HIS A 114 -13.82 -6.08 -34.71
C HIS A 114 -13.56 -5.14 -35.91
N GLY A 115 -14.14 -5.47 -37.06
CA GLY A 115 -13.84 -4.71 -38.27
C GLY A 115 -12.35 -4.72 -38.66
N ASN A 116 -11.75 -3.55 -38.63
CA ASN A 116 -10.30 -3.33 -38.88
C ASN A 116 -9.49 -3.10 -37.59
N LYS A 117 -10.12 -3.15 -36.42
CA LYS A 117 -9.47 -2.97 -35.12
C LYS A 117 -9.18 -4.33 -34.47
N ASN A 118 -8.08 -4.40 -33.78
CA ASN A 118 -7.73 -5.56 -32.95
C ASN A 118 -7.32 -5.12 -31.54
N TRP A 119 -7.53 -6.00 -30.57
CA TRP A 119 -7.21 -5.78 -29.17
C TRP A 119 -6.76 -7.10 -28.53
N THR A 120 -5.64 -7.10 -27.83
CA THR A 120 -5.19 -8.29 -27.09
C THR A 120 -5.68 -8.20 -25.67
N THR A 121 -6.52 -9.16 -25.26
CA THR A 121 -7.11 -9.18 -23.90
C THR A 121 -7.25 -10.60 -23.40
N VAL A 122 -7.57 -10.74 -22.10
CA VAL A 122 -7.83 -12.03 -21.48
C VAL A 122 -9.31 -12.37 -21.60
N VAL A 123 -9.59 -13.54 -22.18
CA VAL A 123 -10.92 -14.11 -22.27
C VAL A 123 -11.10 -15.13 -21.15
N TYR A 124 -12.13 -14.93 -20.34
CA TYR A 124 -12.51 -15.80 -19.23
C TYR A 124 -13.74 -16.59 -19.61
N GLY A 125 -13.68 -17.91 -19.43
CA GLY A 125 -14.83 -18.80 -19.42
C GLY A 125 -15.31 -19.01 -18.01
N VAL A 126 -16.53 -18.54 -17.68
CA VAL A 126 -17.06 -18.53 -16.31
C VAL A 126 -18.55 -18.91 -16.28
N THR A 127 -19.03 -19.30 -15.10
CA THR A 127 -20.48 -19.43 -14.83
C THR A 127 -21.07 -18.08 -14.40
N SER A 128 -22.39 -17.93 -14.41
CA SER A 128 -23.07 -16.70 -13.97
C SER A 128 -22.77 -16.38 -12.50
N GLU A 129 -22.55 -17.36 -11.64
CA GLU A 129 -22.16 -17.15 -10.23
C GLU A 129 -20.84 -16.40 -10.07
N TYR A 130 -19.98 -16.39 -11.09
CA TYR A 130 -18.73 -15.63 -11.06
C TYR A 130 -18.94 -14.12 -10.99
N PHE A 131 -20.06 -13.62 -11.51
CA PHE A 131 -20.39 -12.21 -11.42
C PHE A 131 -20.63 -11.80 -9.95
N ASP A 132 -21.32 -12.66 -9.18
CA ASP A 132 -21.55 -12.44 -7.75
C ASP A 132 -20.26 -12.57 -6.95
N ILE A 133 -19.47 -13.63 -7.22
CA ILE A 133 -18.17 -13.87 -6.56
C ILE A 133 -17.22 -12.69 -6.74
N SER A 134 -17.15 -12.15 -7.94
CA SER A 134 -16.23 -11.06 -8.30
C SER A 134 -16.87 -9.67 -8.22
N ASN A 135 -18.10 -9.58 -7.70
CA ASN A 135 -18.88 -8.33 -7.60
C ASN A 135 -18.87 -7.54 -8.91
N LEU A 136 -19.22 -8.23 -10.03
CA LEU A 136 -19.25 -7.66 -11.37
C LEU A 136 -20.69 -7.36 -11.76
N ASN A 137 -20.96 -6.10 -12.09
CA ASN A 137 -22.26 -5.68 -12.60
C ASN A 137 -22.17 -5.40 -14.09
N VAL A 138 -23.30 -5.51 -14.78
CA VAL A 138 -23.43 -5.15 -16.19
C VAL A 138 -24.03 -3.75 -16.27
N SER A 139 -23.29 -2.79 -16.83
CA SER A 139 -23.75 -1.40 -17.00
C SER A 139 -24.74 -1.25 -18.14
N GLU A 140 -24.53 -1.99 -19.22
CA GLU A 140 -25.36 -1.92 -20.42
C GLU A 140 -25.58 -3.32 -20.98
N GLY A 141 -26.80 -3.61 -21.44
CA GLY A 141 -27.17 -4.93 -21.93
C GLY A 141 -27.53 -5.90 -20.83
N ARG A 142 -27.08 -7.14 -20.91
CA ARG A 142 -27.41 -8.21 -19.97
C ARG A 142 -26.29 -9.25 -19.86
N GLN A 143 -26.37 -10.09 -18.85
CA GLN A 143 -25.60 -11.34 -18.78
C GLN A 143 -26.22 -12.37 -19.75
N TRP A 144 -25.48 -13.45 -20.05
CA TRP A 144 -26.05 -14.60 -20.76
C TRP A 144 -27.08 -15.31 -19.89
N ASN A 145 -28.06 -15.93 -20.54
CA ASN A 145 -29.07 -16.72 -19.86
C ASN A 145 -28.69 -18.21 -19.80
N GLU A 146 -29.47 -19.00 -19.05
CA GLU A 146 -29.21 -20.44 -18.85
C GLU A 146 -29.26 -21.25 -20.16
N GLN A 147 -30.10 -20.84 -21.13
CA GLN A 147 -30.18 -21.51 -22.45
C GLN A 147 -28.91 -21.25 -23.25
N GLU A 148 -28.38 -20.01 -23.24
CA GLU A 148 -27.11 -19.65 -23.90
C GLU A 148 -25.92 -20.35 -23.25
N PHE A 149 -25.94 -20.51 -21.92
CA PHE A 149 -24.93 -21.27 -21.20
C PHE A 149 -24.96 -22.77 -21.54
N THR A 150 -26.12 -23.40 -21.46
CA THR A 150 -26.29 -24.82 -21.73
C THR A 150 -26.11 -25.14 -23.22
N GLY A 151 -26.59 -24.25 -24.10
CA GLY A 151 -26.44 -24.35 -25.56
C GLY A 151 -25.02 -24.07 -26.06
N ARG A 152 -24.11 -23.67 -25.15
CA ARG A 152 -22.73 -23.28 -25.49
C ARG A 152 -22.68 -22.21 -26.57
N GLU A 153 -23.55 -21.22 -26.43
CA GLU A 153 -23.63 -20.14 -27.42
C GLU A 153 -22.42 -19.23 -27.35
N ARG A 154 -22.10 -18.62 -28.48
CA ARG A 154 -20.97 -17.70 -28.62
C ARG A 154 -21.40 -16.28 -28.28
N VAL A 155 -21.71 -16.06 -27.01
CA VAL A 155 -22.05 -14.76 -26.43
C VAL A 155 -20.97 -14.33 -25.47
N CYS A 156 -20.79 -13.01 -25.32
CA CYS A 156 -19.80 -12.47 -24.40
C CYS A 156 -20.27 -11.15 -23.77
N VAL A 157 -19.75 -10.89 -22.56
CA VAL A 157 -19.82 -9.61 -21.88
C VAL A 157 -18.41 -9.04 -21.86
N ILE A 158 -18.24 -7.78 -22.24
CA ILE A 158 -16.93 -7.16 -22.40
C ILE A 158 -16.72 -6.07 -21.33
N GLY A 159 -15.47 -5.90 -20.90
CA GLY A 159 -15.10 -4.81 -19.99
C GLY A 159 -14.98 -3.47 -20.75
N LYS A 160 -14.98 -2.38 -19.98
CA LYS A 160 -15.04 -1.00 -20.56
C LYS A 160 -13.82 -0.66 -21.40
N THR A 161 -12.62 -1.11 -21.00
CA THR A 161 -11.39 -0.89 -21.78
C THR A 161 -11.44 -1.58 -23.14
N VAL A 162 -11.93 -2.83 -23.19
CA VAL A 162 -12.09 -3.57 -24.44
C VAL A 162 -13.15 -2.91 -25.33
N ALA A 163 -14.27 -2.47 -24.73
CA ALA A 163 -15.33 -1.75 -25.46
C ALA A 163 -14.77 -0.49 -26.14
N ASN A 164 -14.07 0.35 -25.38
CA ASN A 164 -13.47 1.57 -25.91
C ASN A 164 -12.41 1.29 -26.99
N GLY A 165 -11.57 0.25 -26.79
CA GLY A 165 -10.50 -0.12 -27.72
C GLY A 165 -11.03 -0.60 -29.07
N LEU A 166 -12.06 -1.46 -29.06
CA LEU A 166 -12.60 -2.07 -30.31
C LEU A 166 -13.67 -1.22 -30.98
N PHE A 167 -14.56 -0.58 -30.20
CA PHE A 167 -15.74 0.11 -30.76
C PHE A 167 -15.61 1.63 -30.71
N GLY A 168 -14.82 2.20 -29.77
CA GLY A 168 -14.74 3.63 -29.57
C GLY A 168 -16.04 4.17 -28.98
N GLU A 169 -16.77 5.02 -29.71
CA GLU A 169 -18.05 5.59 -29.29
C GLU A 169 -19.28 4.79 -29.79
N GLU A 170 -19.07 3.76 -30.61
CA GLU A 170 -20.16 2.92 -31.08
C GLU A 170 -20.65 1.96 -30.01
N SER A 171 -21.96 1.68 -29.95
CA SER A 171 -22.49 0.69 -29.03
C SER A 171 -22.06 -0.72 -29.44
N PRO A 172 -21.38 -1.47 -28.54
CA PRO A 172 -20.96 -2.84 -28.84
C PRO A 172 -22.08 -3.87 -28.77
N ILE A 173 -23.23 -3.53 -28.15
CA ILE A 173 -24.31 -4.51 -27.86
C ILE A 173 -24.94 -4.99 -29.16
N GLY A 174 -25.04 -6.34 -29.28
CA GLY A 174 -25.55 -7.01 -30.49
C GLY A 174 -24.54 -7.13 -31.62
N GLN A 175 -23.37 -6.48 -31.50
CA GLN A 175 -22.33 -6.58 -32.50
C GLN A 175 -21.48 -7.86 -32.34
N LYS A 176 -20.81 -8.27 -33.42
CA LYS A 176 -19.97 -9.46 -33.44
C LYS A 176 -18.49 -9.11 -33.35
N ILE A 177 -17.78 -9.76 -32.44
CA ILE A 177 -16.31 -9.76 -32.33
C ILE A 177 -15.78 -11.14 -32.72
N ARG A 178 -14.56 -11.22 -33.23
CA ARG A 178 -13.90 -12.50 -33.48
C ARG A 178 -12.85 -12.76 -32.41
N ILE A 179 -13.00 -13.85 -31.67
CA ILE A 179 -12.03 -14.31 -30.69
C ILE A 179 -11.38 -15.57 -31.26
N HIS A 180 -10.09 -15.53 -31.53
CA HIS A 180 -9.37 -16.65 -32.16
C HIS A 180 -10.00 -17.15 -33.46
N GLY A 181 -10.62 -16.26 -34.25
CA GLY A 181 -11.31 -16.59 -35.47
C GLY A 181 -12.80 -16.90 -35.33
N ASP A 182 -13.27 -17.30 -34.19
CA ASP A 182 -14.68 -17.60 -33.90
C ASP A 182 -15.50 -16.32 -33.62
N PRO A 183 -16.70 -16.18 -34.22
CA PRO A 183 -17.57 -15.03 -33.99
C PRO A 183 -18.32 -15.17 -32.65
N PHE A 184 -18.21 -14.13 -31.79
CA PHE A 184 -18.97 -13.99 -30.54
C PHE A 184 -19.86 -12.75 -30.62
N THR A 185 -21.08 -12.83 -30.11
CA THR A 185 -21.99 -11.69 -30.02
C THR A 185 -21.85 -11.02 -28.65
N VAL A 186 -21.64 -9.71 -28.65
CA VAL A 186 -21.59 -8.94 -27.39
C VAL A 186 -23.01 -8.74 -26.87
N VAL A 187 -23.31 -9.23 -25.66
CA VAL A 187 -24.61 -9.14 -25.02
C VAL A 187 -24.65 -8.14 -23.88
N GLY A 188 -23.49 -7.73 -23.37
CA GLY A 188 -23.41 -6.75 -22.31
C GLY A 188 -22.02 -6.13 -22.14
N ILE A 189 -21.96 -5.03 -21.39
CA ILE A 189 -20.76 -4.31 -21.00
C ILE A 189 -20.70 -4.27 -19.48
N LEU A 190 -19.55 -4.57 -18.90
CA LEU A 190 -19.34 -4.48 -17.44
C LEU A 190 -19.26 -3.03 -16.97
N ASP A 191 -19.69 -2.81 -15.72
CA ASP A 191 -19.39 -1.58 -15.00
C ASP A 191 -17.86 -1.39 -14.89
N ALA A 192 -17.41 -0.15 -15.04
CA ALA A 192 -16.01 0.19 -14.90
C ALA A 192 -15.57 0.02 -13.43
N LYS A 193 -14.57 -0.82 -13.19
CA LYS A 193 -13.90 -0.97 -11.89
C LYS A 193 -12.63 -0.13 -11.80
N GLY A 194 -12.12 0.33 -12.93
CA GLY A 194 -10.93 1.15 -13.04
C GLY A 194 -9.63 0.35 -12.98
N TYR A 195 -8.55 1.11 -12.85
CA TYR A 195 -7.19 0.59 -12.80
C TYR A 195 -6.79 0.33 -11.34
N SER A 196 -6.40 -0.91 -11.07
CA SER A 196 -5.75 -1.29 -9.83
C SER A 196 -4.27 -1.63 -10.13
N PHE A 197 -3.72 -2.73 -9.64
CA PHE A 197 -2.42 -3.23 -10.10
C PHE A 197 -2.45 -3.67 -11.57
N VAL A 198 -3.62 -4.04 -12.06
CA VAL A 198 -3.91 -4.43 -13.45
C VAL A 198 -5.19 -3.73 -13.85
N ASP A 199 -5.34 -3.43 -15.14
CA ASP A 199 -6.60 -2.92 -15.68
C ASP A 199 -7.70 -3.98 -15.52
N GLN A 200 -8.62 -3.74 -14.58
CA GLN A 200 -9.70 -4.66 -14.30
C GLN A 200 -10.79 -4.66 -15.39
N ASP A 201 -10.80 -3.65 -16.23
CA ASP A 201 -11.75 -3.45 -17.30
C ASP A 201 -11.27 -4.01 -18.64
N ASP A 202 -10.00 -4.49 -18.71
CA ASP A 202 -9.44 -5.16 -19.89
C ASP A 202 -9.67 -6.67 -19.83
N ARG A 203 -10.93 -7.09 -20.00
CA ARG A 203 -11.32 -8.51 -19.97
C ARG A 203 -12.58 -8.77 -20.81
N ILE A 204 -12.75 -10.03 -21.22
CA ILE A 204 -13.96 -10.55 -21.84
C ILE A 204 -14.44 -11.76 -21.04
N LEU A 205 -15.72 -11.80 -20.71
CA LEU A 205 -16.37 -12.93 -20.04
C LEU A 205 -17.26 -13.66 -21.02
N CYS A 206 -17.13 -14.97 -21.09
CA CYS A 206 -17.95 -15.85 -21.92
C CYS A 206 -18.44 -17.05 -21.08
N PRO A 207 -19.49 -17.77 -21.53
CA PRO A 207 -19.92 -19.00 -20.87
C PRO A 207 -18.76 -20.01 -20.76
N PHE A 208 -18.61 -20.61 -19.58
CA PHE A 208 -17.51 -21.52 -19.23
C PHE A 208 -17.32 -22.63 -20.27
N SER A 209 -18.39 -23.36 -20.59
CA SER A 209 -18.37 -24.46 -21.54
C SER A 209 -17.97 -24.04 -22.96
N THR A 210 -18.34 -22.82 -23.38
CA THR A 210 -17.97 -22.29 -24.69
C THR A 210 -16.48 -22.03 -24.78
N VAL A 211 -15.88 -21.44 -23.74
CA VAL A 211 -14.42 -21.18 -23.73
C VAL A 211 -13.65 -22.48 -23.58
N GLN A 212 -14.03 -23.32 -22.61
CA GLN A 212 -13.32 -24.56 -22.31
C GLN A 212 -13.26 -25.49 -23.52
N GLU A 213 -14.41 -25.77 -24.13
CA GLU A 213 -14.51 -26.80 -25.16
C GLU A 213 -14.25 -26.26 -26.57
N ARG A 214 -14.81 -25.06 -26.91
CA ARG A 214 -14.73 -24.56 -28.29
C ARG A 214 -13.51 -23.70 -28.54
N LEU A 215 -13.15 -22.84 -27.59
CA LEU A 215 -12.05 -21.91 -27.76
C LEU A 215 -10.70 -22.52 -27.37
N MET A 216 -10.65 -23.26 -26.26
CA MET A 216 -9.42 -23.83 -25.71
C MET A 216 -9.24 -25.32 -26.03
N GLY A 217 -10.32 -26.10 -26.17
CA GLY A 217 -10.27 -27.54 -26.39
C GLY A 217 -9.67 -28.32 -25.21
N ILE A 218 -9.90 -27.87 -23.97
CA ILE A 218 -9.33 -28.43 -22.74
C ILE A 218 -10.39 -29.08 -21.89
N THR A 219 -9.96 -29.97 -20.98
CA THR A 219 -10.85 -30.67 -20.04
C THR A 219 -10.63 -30.28 -18.57
N TYR A 220 -9.58 -29.52 -18.31
CA TYR A 220 -9.22 -29.04 -16.98
C TYR A 220 -9.76 -27.63 -16.72
N VAL A 221 -9.62 -27.19 -15.48
CA VAL A 221 -10.03 -25.87 -15.00
C VAL A 221 -8.79 -25.12 -14.52
N ASN A 222 -8.63 -23.86 -14.89
CA ASN A 222 -7.48 -23.05 -14.46
C ASN A 222 -7.58 -22.68 -12.98
N ARG A 223 -8.79 -22.43 -12.50
CA ARG A 223 -9.05 -22.14 -11.08
C ARG A 223 -10.52 -22.37 -10.73
N ILE A 224 -10.80 -22.56 -9.45
CA ILE A 224 -12.15 -22.57 -8.89
C ILE A 224 -12.22 -21.45 -7.87
N ALA A 225 -13.07 -20.47 -8.10
CA ALA A 225 -13.34 -19.40 -7.15
C ALA A 225 -14.58 -19.77 -6.33
N LEU A 226 -14.56 -19.50 -5.04
CA LEU A 226 -15.70 -19.71 -4.15
C LEU A 226 -15.79 -18.61 -3.09
N THR A 227 -16.99 -18.37 -2.58
CA THR A 227 -17.24 -17.44 -1.49
C THR A 227 -18.00 -18.11 -0.37
N THR A 228 -17.78 -17.61 0.83
CA THR A 228 -18.42 -18.05 2.06
C THR A 228 -19.35 -16.99 2.61
N GLU A 229 -20.33 -17.37 3.44
CA GLU A 229 -21.21 -16.40 4.08
C GLU A 229 -20.48 -15.48 5.07
N LYS A 230 -19.43 -16.02 5.73
CA LYS A 230 -18.71 -15.30 6.80
C LYS A 230 -17.20 -15.58 6.73
N SER A 231 -16.40 -14.55 6.88
CA SER A 231 -14.92 -14.68 6.86
C SER A 231 -14.37 -15.61 7.94
N ASN A 232 -15.05 -15.76 9.08
CA ASN A 232 -14.60 -16.66 10.15
C ASN A 232 -14.70 -18.15 9.79
N LEU A 233 -15.42 -18.50 8.71
CA LEU A 233 -15.52 -19.87 8.21
C LEU A 233 -14.41 -20.22 7.20
N LEU A 234 -13.63 -19.25 6.73
CA LEU A 234 -12.59 -19.46 5.73
C LEU A 234 -11.60 -20.58 6.10
N PRO A 235 -11.03 -20.65 7.32
CA PRO A 235 -10.09 -21.71 7.67
C PRO A 235 -10.73 -23.10 7.68
N GLN A 236 -12.00 -23.20 8.09
CA GLN A 236 -12.74 -24.47 8.09
C GLN A 236 -13.01 -24.94 6.65
N ILE A 237 -13.46 -24.05 5.78
CA ILE A 237 -13.74 -24.37 4.38
C ILE A 237 -12.48 -24.72 3.63
N GLU A 238 -11.36 -24.05 3.91
CA GLU A 238 -10.05 -24.41 3.37
C GLU A 238 -9.67 -25.85 3.74
N ALA A 239 -9.84 -26.23 5.01
CA ALA A 239 -9.61 -27.60 5.45
C ALA A 239 -10.57 -28.61 4.78
N ASP A 240 -11.85 -28.27 4.65
CA ASP A 240 -12.86 -29.14 4.02
C ASP A 240 -12.58 -29.33 2.52
N VAL A 241 -12.23 -28.26 1.80
CA VAL A 241 -11.82 -28.30 0.38
C VAL A 241 -10.54 -29.10 0.21
N THR A 242 -9.54 -28.92 1.09
CA THR A 242 -8.29 -29.69 1.08
C THR A 242 -8.58 -31.17 1.23
N ASN A 243 -9.34 -31.57 2.25
CA ASN A 243 -9.68 -32.97 2.50
C ASN A 243 -10.48 -33.60 1.34
N LEU A 244 -11.41 -32.86 0.78
CA LEU A 244 -12.21 -33.28 -0.38
C LEU A 244 -11.31 -33.53 -1.59
N LEU A 245 -10.45 -32.57 -1.95
CA LEU A 245 -9.58 -32.69 -3.12
C LEU A 245 -8.51 -33.76 -2.92
N ARG A 246 -7.87 -33.89 -1.76
CA ARG A 246 -6.94 -34.98 -1.46
C ARG A 246 -7.58 -36.36 -1.65
N THR A 247 -8.83 -36.50 -1.17
CA THR A 247 -9.59 -37.78 -1.34
C THR A 247 -9.91 -38.07 -2.81
N ARG A 248 -10.35 -37.05 -3.56
CA ARG A 248 -10.72 -37.18 -4.98
C ARG A 248 -9.52 -37.45 -5.89
N HIS A 249 -8.40 -36.77 -5.61
CA HIS A 249 -7.14 -36.93 -6.35
C HIS A 249 -6.33 -38.13 -5.87
N ARG A 250 -6.81 -38.86 -4.82
CA ARG A 250 -6.18 -40.08 -4.25
C ARG A 250 -4.77 -39.82 -3.73
N LEU A 251 -4.54 -38.65 -3.17
CA LEU A 251 -3.26 -38.30 -2.57
C LEU A 251 -3.06 -39.07 -1.27
N ILE A 252 -1.91 -39.73 -1.13
CA ILE A 252 -1.58 -40.48 0.08
C ILE A 252 -1.15 -39.59 1.23
N PRO A 253 -1.28 -40.02 2.51
CA PRO A 253 -0.77 -39.26 3.65
C PRO A 253 0.74 -38.98 3.51
N GLY A 254 1.13 -37.72 3.63
CA GLY A 254 2.52 -37.27 3.45
C GLY A 254 2.89 -36.85 2.02
N GLU A 255 2.02 -37.06 1.05
CA GLU A 255 2.17 -36.52 -0.29
C GLU A 255 1.76 -35.05 -0.34
N GLU A 256 2.49 -34.28 -1.11
CA GLU A 256 2.17 -32.84 -1.31
C GLU A 256 0.91 -32.69 -2.16
N ASP A 257 0.19 -31.59 -1.91
CA ASP A 257 -1.03 -31.29 -2.66
C ASP A 257 -0.71 -30.90 -4.11
N ASP A 258 -1.47 -31.44 -5.04
CA ASP A 258 -1.42 -31.12 -6.47
C ASP A 258 -2.32 -29.89 -6.81
N PHE A 259 -2.77 -29.20 -5.81
CA PHE A 259 -3.51 -27.94 -5.85
C PHE A 259 -2.96 -26.98 -4.79
N ASN A 260 -3.31 -25.71 -4.91
CA ASN A 260 -3.00 -24.68 -3.92
C ASN A 260 -4.28 -23.87 -3.64
N ILE A 261 -4.54 -23.62 -2.37
CA ILE A 261 -5.67 -22.80 -1.94
C ILE A 261 -5.15 -21.42 -1.56
N GLN A 262 -5.69 -20.40 -2.19
CA GLN A 262 -5.38 -19.00 -1.92
C GLN A 262 -6.58 -18.34 -1.26
N ASN A 263 -6.38 -17.85 -0.06
CA ASN A 263 -7.37 -17.10 0.69
C ASN A 263 -7.07 -15.60 0.56
N SER A 264 -8.09 -14.81 0.22
CA SER A 264 -7.94 -13.36 0.12
C SER A 264 -7.51 -12.72 1.45
N GLN A 265 -7.87 -13.32 2.59
CA GLN A 265 -7.44 -12.85 3.91
C GLN A 265 -5.93 -13.04 4.13
N ASP A 266 -5.36 -14.17 3.74
CA ASP A 266 -3.92 -14.44 3.86
C ASP A 266 -3.10 -13.46 3.02
N LEU A 267 -3.62 -13.08 1.84
CA LEU A 267 -3.01 -12.06 1.01
C LEU A 267 -3.02 -10.70 1.72
N LEU A 268 -4.15 -10.31 2.32
CA LEU A 268 -4.26 -9.09 3.13
C LEU A 268 -3.27 -9.09 4.30
N ASP A 269 -3.18 -10.19 5.03
CA ASP A 269 -2.32 -10.30 6.20
C ASP A 269 -0.83 -10.28 5.80
N THR A 270 -0.48 -10.91 4.69
CA THR A 270 0.88 -10.85 4.11
C THR A 270 1.22 -9.41 3.69
N MET A 271 0.31 -8.72 3.04
CA MET A 271 0.52 -7.32 2.63
C MET A 271 0.61 -6.39 3.83
N LYS A 272 -0.23 -6.55 4.85
CA LYS A 272 -0.13 -5.80 6.11
C LYS A 272 1.22 -6.01 6.79
N SER A 273 1.69 -7.23 6.88
CA SER A 273 3.00 -7.57 7.45
C SER A 273 4.15 -6.93 6.66
N THR A 274 4.08 -6.98 5.34
CA THR A 274 5.05 -6.35 4.45
C THR A 274 5.06 -4.83 4.63
N MET A 275 3.89 -4.19 4.68
CA MET A 275 3.77 -2.75 4.91
C MET A 275 4.28 -2.36 6.29
N GLN A 276 4.01 -3.16 7.32
CA GLN A 276 4.55 -2.93 8.66
C GLN A 276 6.09 -2.99 8.67
N THR A 277 6.67 -3.95 7.98
CA THR A 277 8.14 -4.08 7.84
C THR A 277 8.73 -2.86 7.13
N LEU A 278 8.12 -2.43 6.02
CA LEU A 278 8.53 -1.22 5.29
C LEU A 278 8.40 0.04 6.16
N THR A 279 7.32 0.16 6.91
CA THR A 279 7.09 1.28 7.84
C THR A 279 8.18 1.36 8.90
N VAL A 280 8.55 0.23 9.52
CA VAL A 280 9.65 0.17 10.51
C VAL A 280 10.98 0.53 9.86
N PHE A 281 11.26 0.02 8.67
CA PHE A 281 12.49 0.32 7.93
C PHE A 281 12.60 1.81 7.58
N LEU A 282 11.55 2.40 7.02
CA LEU A 282 11.50 3.83 6.67
C LEU A 282 11.56 4.70 7.94
N GLY A 283 10.87 4.30 9.01
CA GLY A 283 10.94 4.96 10.31
C GLY A 283 12.35 4.96 10.89
N SER A 284 13.10 3.87 10.70
CA SER A 284 14.50 3.78 11.15
C SER A 284 15.41 4.76 10.38
N ILE A 285 15.25 4.86 9.06
CA ILE A 285 15.99 5.83 8.24
C ILE A 285 15.69 7.27 8.68
N ALA A 286 14.41 7.54 8.93
CA ALA A 286 13.99 8.85 9.38
C ALA A 286 14.53 9.20 10.79
N ALA A 287 14.57 8.23 11.71
CA ALA A 287 15.17 8.39 13.02
C ALA A 287 16.68 8.72 12.91
N ILE A 288 17.42 8.04 12.03
CA ILE A 288 18.84 8.36 11.76
C ILE A 288 18.97 9.78 11.21
N SER A 289 18.12 10.20 10.28
CA SER A 289 18.13 11.57 9.72
C SER A 289 17.89 12.62 10.81
N LEU A 290 16.95 12.37 11.73
CA LEU A 290 16.68 13.24 12.86
C LEU A 290 17.83 13.30 13.86
N LEU A 291 18.52 12.17 14.11
CA LEU A 291 19.74 12.14 14.94
C LEU A 291 20.86 12.99 14.31
N VAL A 292 21.06 12.91 13.00
CA VAL A 292 22.04 13.74 12.28
C VAL A 292 21.66 15.23 12.40
N GLY A 293 20.37 15.55 12.27
CA GLY A 293 19.84 16.90 12.54
C GLY A 293 20.11 17.36 13.97
N GLY A 294 19.96 16.49 14.96
CA GLY A 294 20.28 16.75 16.37
C GLY A 294 21.78 17.06 16.60
N ILE A 295 22.67 16.31 15.96
CA ILE A 295 24.12 16.59 15.98
C ILE A 295 24.39 17.98 15.38
N GLY A 296 23.67 18.36 14.34
CA GLY A 296 23.72 19.71 13.77
C GLY A 296 23.33 20.80 14.79
N ILE A 297 22.26 20.59 15.55
CA ILE A 297 21.85 21.48 16.66
C ILE A 297 22.97 21.58 17.69
N MET A 298 23.50 20.45 18.16
CA MET A 298 24.55 20.41 19.16
C MET A 298 25.80 21.19 18.73
N ASN A 299 26.26 20.99 17.49
CA ASN A 299 27.46 21.68 16.98
C ASN A 299 27.26 23.17 16.89
N ILE A 300 26.09 23.64 16.43
CA ILE A 300 25.81 25.08 16.32
C ILE A 300 25.60 25.72 17.69
N MET A 301 24.97 25.02 18.61
CA MET A 301 24.82 25.49 19.98
C MET A 301 26.19 25.59 20.68
N LEU A 302 27.13 24.68 20.44
CA LEU A 302 28.51 24.78 20.94
C LEU A 302 29.22 26.02 20.41
N VAL A 303 29.08 26.32 19.11
CA VAL A 303 29.61 27.56 18.53
C VAL A 303 28.93 28.79 19.14
N SER A 304 27.62 28.78 19.33
CA SER A 304 26.89 29.89 19.97
C SER A 304 27.35 30.14 21.41
N VAL A 305 27.62 29.07 22.17
CA VAL A 305 28.19 29.17 23.52
C VAL A 305 29.56 29.85 23.50
N THR A 306 30.45 29.48 22.56
CA THR A 306 31.79 30.11 22.45
C THR A 306 31.69 31.56 22.02
N GLU A 307 30.85 31.92 21.07
CA GLU A 307 30.63 33.32 20.63
C GLU A 307 30.03 34.19 21.75
N ARG A 308 29.22 33.62 22.64
CA ARG A 308 28.57 34.31 23.75
C ARG A 308 29.27 34.12 25.10
N THR A 309 30.52 33.63 25.12
CA THR A 309 31.24 33.33 26.37
C THR A 309 31.30 34.52 27.29
N LYS A 310 31.60 35.72 26.78
CA LYS A 310 31.68 36.97 27.55
C LYS A 310 30.31 37.37 28.15
N GLU A 311 29.26 37.23 27.38
CA GLU A 311 27.87 37.50 27.82
C GLU A 311 27.44 36.57 28.95
N ILE A 312 27.75 35.25 28.84
CA ILE A 312 27.50 34.26 29.86
C ILE A 312 28.30 34.59 31.13
N GLY A 313 29.56 35.00 30.98
CA GLY A 313 30.43 35.44 32.08
C GLY A 313 29.83 36.62 32.85
N ILE A 314 29.34 37.66 32.15
CA ILE A 314 28.67 38.82 32.76
C ILE A 314 27.43 38.38 33.53
N ARG A 315 26.54 37.54 32.96
CA ARG A 315 25.34 37.05 33.63
C ARG A 315 25.67 36.31 34.95
N LYS A 316 26.68 35.43 34.88
CA LYS A 316 27.14 34.71 36.08
C LYS A 316 27.76 35.61 37.12
N ALA A 317 28.52 36.65 36.71
CA ALA A 317 29.08 37.64 37.63
C ALA A 317 28.02 38.45 38.36
N ILE A 318 26.86 38.71 37.74
CA ILE A 318 25.69 39.40 38.31
C ILE A 318 24.82 38.45 39.15
N GLY A 319 25.12 37.14 39.20
CA GLY A 319 24.44 36.19 40.06
C GLY A 319 23.51 35.18 39.37
N ALA A 320 23.61 35.00 38.05
CA ALA A 320 22.86 33.95 37.37
C ALA A 320 23.30 32.54 37.86
N THR A 321 22.32 31.73 38.27
CA THR A 321 22.57 30.39 38.74
C THR A 321 22.86 29.43 37.59
N HIS A 322 23.52 28.29 37.86
CA HIS A 322 23.83 27.24 36.93
C HIS A 322 22.56 26.74 36.18
N GLY A 323 21.46 26.54 36.92
CA GLY A 323 20.18 26.11 36.35
C GLY A 323 19.55 27.14 35.41
N MET A 324 19.71 28.46 35.68
CA MET A 324 19.21 29.53 34.82
C MET A 324 19.88 29.48 33.43
N ILE A 325 21.20 29.30 33.39
CA ILE A 325 21.95 29.20 32.13
C ILE A 325 21.55 27.95 31.35
N ILE A 326 21.45 26.74 32.00
CA ILE A 326 20.98 25.53 31.38
C ILE A 326 19.59 25.73 30.77
N THR A 327 18.64 26.26 31.55
CA THR A 327 17.27 26.46 31.10
C THR A 327 17.20 27.40 29.89
N GLN A 328 17.98 28.47 29.87
CA GLN A 328 18.05 29.39 28.75
C GLN A 328 18.48 28.71 27.45
N PHE A 329 19.61 27.97 27.46
CA PHE A 329 20.12 27.27 26.28
C PHE A 329 19.24 26.10 25.85
N LEU A 330 18.60 25.40 26.80
CA LEU A 330 17.61 24.36 26.50
C LEU A 330 16.37 24.95 25.80
N ILE A 331 15.84 26.06 26.29
CA ILE A 331 14.72 26.74 25.62
C ILE A 331 15.10 27.16 24.21
N GLU A 332 16.33 27.65 23.99
CA GLU A 332 16.82 28.03 22.66
C GLU A 332 16.87 26.81 21.73
N SER A 333 17.45 25.69 22.16
CA SER A 333 17.53 24.48 21.34
C SER A 333 16.15 23.85 21.04
N ILE A 334 15.24 23.84 22.04
CA ILE A 334 13.87 23.34 21.86
C ILE A 334 13.10 24.26 20.89
N THR A 335 13.26 25.58 20.98
CA THR A 335 12.60 26.53 20.06
C THR A 335 13.03 26.31 18.62
N VAL A 336 14.33 26.09 18.37
CA VAL A 336 14.86 25.76 17.05
C VAL A 336 14.28 24.42 16.55
N SER A 337 14.17 23.43 17.43
CA SER A 337 13.62 22.12 17.09
C SER A 337 12.12 22.16 16.78
N ILE A 338 11.35 22.95 17.54
CA ILE A 338 9.93 23.21 17.28
C ILE A 338 9.75 23.89 15.93
N ALA A 339 10.52 24.96 15.67
CA ALA A 339 10.45 25.66 14.40
C ALA A 339 10.79 24.75 13.21
N GLY A 340 11.88 23.96 13.33
CA GLY A 340 12.25 22.96 12.34
C GLY A 340 11.18 21.87 12.17
N GLY A 341 10.60 21.40 13.27
CA GLY A 341 9.51 20.41 13.27
C GLY A 341 8.25 20.92 12.56
N VAL A 342 7.82 22.16 12.85
CA VAL A 342 6.65 22.77 12.19
C VAL A 342 6.90 22.97 10.69
N LEU A 343 8.06 23.49 10.31
CA LEU A 343 8.43 23.61 8.88
C LEU A 343 8.51 22.26 8.20
N GLY A 344 9.05 21.23 8.89
CA GLY A 344 9.10 19.86 8.42
C GLY A 344 7.70 19.26 8.22
N ILE A 345 6.75 19.52 9.12
CA ILE A 345 5.35 19.09 8.98
C ILE A 345 4.73 19.75 7.75
N LEU A 346 4.87 21.06 7.60
CA LEU A 346 4.31 21.79 6.45
C LEU A 346 4.87 21.24 5.13
N LEU A 347 6.18 21.05 5.06
CA LEU A 347 6.84 20.50 3.87
C LEU A 347 6.42 19.05 3.62
N GLY A 348 6.37 18.21 4.64
CA GLY A 348 5.98 16.79 4.52
C GLY A 348 4.53 16.61 4.05
N VAL A 349 3.60 17.40 4.62
CA VAL A 349 2.19 17.42 4.19
C VAL A 349 2.08 17.93 2.75
N PHE A 350 2.81 18.98 2.40
CA PHE A 350 2.83 19.51 1.04
C PHE A 350 3.32 18.46 0.02
N ILE A 351 4.41 17.76 0.33
CA ILE A 351 4.92 16.65 -0.49
C ILE A 351 3.88 15.53 -0.61
N ALA A 352 3.24 15.13 0.50
CA ALA A 352 2.23 14.09 0.52
C ALA A 352 1.00 14.44 -0.36
N ILE A 353 0.61 15.71 -0.45
CA ILE A 353 -0.50 16.16 -1.30
C ILE A 353 -0.10 16.16 -2.79
N ILE A 354 1.16 16.45 -3.10
CA ILE A 354 1.62 16.57 -4.49
C ILE A 354 1.94 15.21 -5.12
N ILE A 355 2.49 14.26 -4.37
CA ILE A 355 2.90 12.93 -4.88
C ILE A 355 1.82 12.23 -5.71
N PRO A 356 0.53 12.18 -5.30
CA PRO A 356 -0.53 11.52 -6.07
C PRO A 356 -0.67 12.03 -7.51
N HIS A 357 -0.45 13.32 -7.72
CA HIS A 357 -0.59 13.94 -9.05
C HIS A 357 0.48 13.50 -10.05
N PHE A 358 1.65 13.05 -9.57
CA PHE A 358 2.76 12.63 -10.43
C PHE A 358 2.85 11.11 -10.60
N ILE A 359 2.49 10.36 -9.55
CA ILE A 359 2.74 8.90 -9.50
C ILE A 359 1.42 8.10 -9.59
N GLY A 360 0.26 8.75 -9.38
CA GLY A 360 -1.05 8.09 -9.42
C GLY A 360 -1.31 7.14 -8.23
N ILE A 361 -0.50 7.23 -7.16
CA ILE A 361 -0.66 6.44 -5.93
C ILE A 361 -1.36 7.32 -4.91
N SER A 362 -2.42 6.82 -4.27
CA SER A 362 -3.12 7.52 -3.20
C SER A 362 -2.22 7.75 -1.99
N THR A 363 -2.40 8.88 -1.31
CA THR A 363 -1.75 9.15 -0.04
C THR A 363 -2.79 9.39 1.05
N VAL A 364 -2.56 8.82 2.23
CA VAL A 364 -3.43 9.01 3.39
C VAL A 364 -2.65 9.73 4.48
N ILE A 365 -3.04 10.97 4.79
CA ILE A 365 -2.42 11.76 5.84
C ILE A 365 -2.99 11.32 7.18
N SER A 366 -2.15 10.74 8.04
CA SER A 366 -2.51 10.32 9.38
C SER A 366 -1.95 11.28 10.44
N PHE A 367 -2.71 11.54 11.49
CA PHE A 367 -2.28 12.37 12.61
C PHE A 367 -1.17 11.75 13.45
N LEU A 368 -1.11 10.41 13.51
CA LEU A 368 -0.14 9.71 14.37
C LEU A 368 1.33 9.95 13.97
N PRO A 369 1.74 9.83 12.69
CA PRO A 369 3.09 10.21 12.26
C PRO A 369 3.41 11.69 12.46
N ILE A 370 2.44 12.58 12.28
CA ILE A 370 2.62 14.03 12.47
C ILE A 370 2.94 14.33 13.95
N ILE A 371 2.12 13.85 14.86
CA ILE A 371 2.34 14.05 16.29
C ILE A 371 3.62 13.35 16.74
N GLY A 372 3.85 12.11 16.30
CA GLY A 372 5.04 11.34 16.66
C GLY A 372 6.34 12.01 16.22
N SER A 373 6.43 12.46 14.97
CA SER A 373 7.61 13.14 14.43
C SER A 373 7.83 14.51 15.09
N PHE A 374 6.76 15.25 15.42
CA PHE A 374 6.83 16.52 16.14
C PHE A 374 7.37 16.32 17.56
N LEU A 375 6.79 15.40 18.32
CA LEU A 375 7.28 15.10 19.68
C LEU A 375 8.72 14.59 19.68
N PHE A 376 9.08 13.80 18.68
CA PHE A 376 10.44 13.30 18.51
C PHE A 376 11.41 14.44 18.17
N SER A 377 11.00 15.44 17.36
CA SER A 377 11.83 16.62 17.09
C SER A 377 12.12 17.44 18.37
N ILE A 378 11.14 17.60 19.23
CA ILE A 378 11.32 18.26 20.54
C ILE A 378 12.28 17.47 21.43
N PHE A 379 12.12 16.13 21.46
CA PHE A 379 13.02 15.24 22.20
C PHE A 379 14.47 15.35 21.74
N ILE A 380 14.69 15.40 20.41
CA ILE A 380 16.02 15.63 19.82
C ILE A 380 16.61 16.98 20.27
N GLY A 381 15.82 18.06 20.22
CA GLY A 381 16.24 19.37 20.68
C GLY A 381 16.65 19.38 22.15
N LEU A 382 15.93 18.66 22.99
CA LEU A 382 16.24 18.53 24.42
C LEU A 382 17.54 17.72 24.65
N VAL A 383 17.67 16.54 24.02
CA VAL A 383 18.84 15.68 24.21
C VAL A 383 20.12 16.32 23.69
N PHE A 384 20.10 16.84 22.47
CA PHE A 384 21.28 17.44 21.86
C PHE A 384 21.54 18.88 22.30
N GLY A 385 20.56 19.56 22.89
CA GLY A 385 20.74 20.87 23.54
C GLY A 385 21.32 20.79 24.94
N LEU A 386 21.19 19.65 25.64
CA LEU A 386 21.62 19.51 27.04
C LEU A 386 23.15 19.65 27.20
N TYR A 387 23.93 19.01 26.34
CA TYR A 387 25.40 19.05 26.43
C TYR A 387 25.97 20.47 26.22
N PRO A 388 25.59 21.24 25.19
CA PRO A 388 26.02 22.65 25.04
C PRO A 388 25.54 23.53 26.20
N ALA A 389 24.31 23.33 26.67
CA ALA A 389 23.75 24.09 27.82
C ALA A 389 24.55 23.86 29.10
N GLU A 390 24.93 22.62 29.37
CA GLU A 390 25.76 22.28 30.53
C GLU A 390 27.17 22.86 30.40
N LYS A 391 27.76 22.81 29.20
CA LYS A 391 29.08 23.44 28.95
C LYS A 391 29.04 24.93 29.18
N ALA A 392 28.00 25.62 28.74
CA ALA A 392 27.80 27.07 29.01
C ALA A 392 27.67 27.37 30.50
N ALA A 393 26.91 26.54 31.22
CA ALA A 393 26.67 26.71 32.66
C ALA A 393 27.90 26.42 33.52
N ARG A 394 28.88 25.63 33.03
CA ARG A 394 30.15 25.33 33.73
C ARG A 394 31.23 26.36 33.50
N LEU A 395 31.07 27.39 32.62
CA LEU A 395 32.05 28.42 32.40
C LEU A 395 32.37 29.16 33.71
N ASN A 396 33.66 29.40 33.97
CA ASN A 396 34.10 30.24 35.05
C ASN A 396 33.91 31.72 34.69
N PRO A 397 33.25 32.55 35.49
CA PRO A 397 33.03 33.95 35.19
C PRO A 397 34.30 34.73 34.92
N ILE A 398 35.39 34.44 35.65
CA ILE A 398 36.66 35.14 35.50
C ILE A 398 37.30 34.86 34.15
N ASP A 399 37.37 33.59 33.78
CA ASP A 399 37.95 33.14 32.52
C ASP A 399 37.10 33.60 31.31
N ALA A 400 35.76 33.63 31.47
CA ALA A 400 34.82 34.06 30.45
C ALA A 400 34.89 35.56 30.15
N LEU A 401 35.25 36.38 31.15
CA LEU A 401 35.40 37.82 30.96
C LEU A 401 36.71 38.22 30.26
N HIS A 402 37.76 37.38 30.39
CA HIS A 402 39.07 37.55 29.74
C HIS A 402 39.13 36.92 28.36
N TYR A 403 38.04 36.24 27.91
CA TYR A 403 38.00 35.61 26.58
C TYR A 403 37.91 36.68 25.48
N GLU A 404 38.95 36.74 24.60
CA GLU A 404 39.00 37.61 23.41
C GLU A 404 38.27 36.99 22.20
#